data_ef1ff802d436a99d1ce33c5ca206154c
#
_entry.id   ef1ff802d436a99d1ce33c5ca206154c
#
_cell.length_a   1.000
_cell.length_b   1.000
_cell.length_c   1.000
_cell.angle_alpha   90.00
_cell.angle_beta   90.00
_cell.angle_gamma   90.00
#
_symmetry.space_group_name_H-M   'P 1'
#
loop_
_entity.id
_entity.type
_entity.pdbx_description
1 polymer ?
#
loop_
_entity_poly.entity_id
_entity_poly.type
_entity_poly.pdbx_seq_one_letter_code
_entity_poly.pdbx_strand_id
1 'polypeptide(L)'
;MNIADRARLYGEIRRVLKPGGRFATFDIVLTGGEPHYPVPWARTPDTSFLMTAAATREAIEPAGFRTLVWQDDTEPAKAWVAQMRAAGPPPSPNLGVVMGPDFAQLTGNLGRNLMEGRLGILTAVFEAAPTNAR
;
A
#
# COMPACT_ATOMS: atom_id res chain seq x y z
N MET A 1 -3.69 0.08 3.95
CA MET A 1 -4.34 1.40 4.00
C MET A 1 -5.77 1.41 4.58
N ASN A 2 -6.59 0.34 4.45
CA ASN A 2 -8.02 0.32 4.87
C ASN A 2 -8.28 -0.35 6.22
N ILE A 3 -7.26 -0.91 6.87
CA ILE A 3 -7.38 -1.67 8.11
C ILE A 3 -6.69 -0.91 9.23
N ALA A 4 -7.46 -0.54 10.27
CA ALA A 4 -6.94 0.20 11.41
C ALA A 4 -6.11 -0.70 12.33
N ASP A 5 -6.61 -1.89 12.66
CA ASP A 5 -5.93 -2.85 13.55
C ASP A 5 -4.90 -3.69 12.77
N ARG A 6 -3.72 -3.12 12.60
CA ARG A 6 -2.61 -3.75 11.88
C ARG A 6 -2.01 -4.92 12.66
N ALA A 7 -1.97 -4.84 13.97
CA ALA A 7 -1.45 -5.92 14.80
C ALA A 7 -2.29 -7.19 14.63
N ARG A 8 -3.61 -7.05 14.69
CA ARG A 8 -4.53 -8.15 14.43
C ARG A 8 -4.39 -8.69 13.00
N LEU A 9 -4.33 -7.80 12.00
CA LEU A 9 -4.14 -8.21 10.61
C LEU A 9 -2.92 -9.10 10.44
N TYR A 10 -1.76 -8.65 10.89
CA TYR A 10 -0.51 -9.40 10.70
C TYR A 10 -0.45 -10.65 11.58
N GLY A 11 -1.07 -10.63 12.76
CA GLY A 11 -1.26 -11.81 13.59
C GLY A 11 -2.09 -12.90 12.88
N GLU A 12 -3.19 -12.52 12.22
CA GLU A 12 -4.02 -13.46 11.46
C GLU A 12 -3.31 -13.98 10.19
N ILE A 13 -2.57 -13.14 9.49
CA ILE A 13 -1.73 -13.60 8.36
C ILE A 13 -0.71 -14.62 8.86
N ARG A 14 -0.04 -14.32 10.00
CA ARG A 14 0.92 -15.26 10.62
C ARG A 14 0.27 -16.58 11.02
N ARG A 15 -0.93 -16.53 11.58
CA ARG A 15 -1.68 -17.71 12.04
C ARG A 15 -1.96 -18.70 10.91
N VAL A 16 -2.28 -18.21 9.72
CA VAL A 16 -2.66 -19.08 8.58
C VAL A 16 -1.45 -19.56 7.75
N LEU A 17 -0.30 -18.93 7.91
CA LEU A 17 0.91 -19.33 7.20
C LEU A 17 1.65 -20.47 7.93
N LYS A 18 2.11 -21.45 7.16
CA LYS A 18 3.03 -22.46 7.66
C LYS A 18 4.37 -21.83 8.02
N PRO A 19 5.16 -22.46 8.92
CA PRO A 19 6.55 -22.08 9.13
C PRO A 19 7.31 -22.01 7.80
N GLY A 20 8.07 -20.93 7.58
CA GLY A 20 8.75 -20.66 6.30
C GLY A 20 7.82 -20.19 5.18
N GLY A 21 6.50 -20.08 5.42
CA GLY A 21 5.55 -19.51 4.46
C GLY A 21 5.84 -18.04 4.20
N ARG A 22 5.56 -17.57 2.98
CA ARG A 22 5.85 -16.18 2.57
C ARG A 22 4.59 -15.34 2.54
N PHE A 23 4.75 -14.09 2.95
CA PHE A 23 3.77 -13.01 2.84
C PHE A 23 4.39 -11.88 2.02
N ALA A 24 3.74 -11.47 0.95
CA ALA A 24 4.15 -10.33 0.14
C ALA A 24 3.13 -9.20 0.28
N THR A 25 3.61 -7.97 0.33
CA THR A 25 2.77 -6.77 0.29
C THR A 25 3.25 -5.80 -0.77
N PHE A 26 2.30 -5.17 -1.44
CA PHE A 26 2.47 -3.99 -2.26
C PHE A 26 1.54 -2.94 -1.68
N ASP A 27 2.07 -1.96 -0.98
CA ASP A 27 1.27 -1.03 -0.19
C ASP A 27 1.64 0.43 -0.48
N ILE A 28 0.68 1.31 -0.25
CA ILE A 28 0.89 2.75 -0.30
C ILE A 28 1.25 3.20 1.11
N VAL A 29 2.34 3.96 1.22
CA VAL A 29 2.87 4.46 2.48
C VAL A 29 2.93 5.98 2.51
N LEU A 30 2.88 6.55 3.73
CA LEU A 30 3.11 7.97 3.95
C LEU A 30 4.62 8.27 3.81
N THR A 31 4.94 9.31 3.05
CA THR A 31 6.32 9.81 2.89
C THR A 31 6.47 11.24 3.36
N GLY A 32 5.43 12.07 3.30
CA GLY A 32 5.48 13.43 3.78
C GLY A 32 4.17 14.19 3.62
N GLY A 33 3.80 14.96 4.64
CA GLY A 33 2.62 15.79 4.63
C GLY A 33 1.29 15.01 4.64
N GLU A 34 0.18 15.76 4.67
CA GLU A 34 -1.15 15.17 4.62
C GLU A 34 -1.57 14.91 3.17
N PRO A 35 -2.06 13.70 2.84
CA PRO A 35 -2.53 13.40 1.50
C PRO A 35 -3.74 14.24 1.07
N HIS A 36 -3.84 14.53 -0.22
CA HIS A 36 -5.06 15.09 -0.82
C HIS A 36 -6.12 14.00 -0.94
N TYR A 37 -7.28 14.22 -0.41
CA TYR A 37 -8.47 13.36 -0.51
C TYR A 37 -9.49 13.93 -1.51
N PRO A 38 -10.43 13.11 -2.04
CA PRO A 38 -10.53 11.66 -1.86
C PRO A 38 -9.47 10.88 -2.63
N VAL A 39 -9.16 9.67 -2.16
CA VAL A 39 -8.26 8.70 -2.79
C VAL A 39 -8.99 7.36 -2.99
N PRO A 40 -8.47 6.42 -3.80
CA PRO A 40 -9.19 5.18 -4.14
C PRO A 40 -9.68 4.35 -2.94
N TRP A 41 -9.04 4.46 -1.78
CA TRP A 41 -9.38 3.69 -0.58
C TRP A 41 -10.08 4.50 0.51
N ALA A 42 -10.11 5.83 0.42
CA ALA A 42 -10.70 6.69 1.46
C ALA A 42 -11.23 8.00 0.89
N ARG A 43 -12.42 8.39 1.32
CA ARG A 43 -13.01 9.69 0.96
C ARG A 43 -12.43 10.82 1.80
N THR A 44 -12.10 10.53 3.05
CA THR A 44 -11.67 11.48 4.07
C THR A 44 -10.51 10.89 4.89
N PRO A 45 -9.71 11.70 5.60
CA PRO A 45 -8.58 11.22 6.39
C PRO A 45 -8.97 10.20 7.47
N ASP A 46 -10.12 10.33 8.09
CA ASP A 46 -10.61 9.49 9.19
C ASP A 46 -10.87 8.03 8.79
N THR A 47 -10.98 7.76 7.49
CA THR A 47 -11.13 6.40 6.94
C THR A 47 -9.85 5.86 6.29
N SER A 48 -8.74 6.57 6.44
CA SER A 48 -7.43 6.23 5.85
C SER A 48 -6.42 5.90 6.95
N PHE A 49 -5.97 4.65 7.00
CA PHE A 49 -5.04 4.14 8.02
C PHE A 49 -3.66 3.90 7.41
N LEU A 50 -3.14 4.89 6.72
CA LEU A 50 -1.80 4.86 6.13
C LEU A 50 -0.73 4.84 7.22
N MET A 51 0.36 4.14 6.94
CA MET A 51 1.55 4.08 7.78
C MET A 51 2.76 4.52 6.97
N THR A 52 3.80 4.97 7.63
CA THR A 52 5.12 5.12 7.00
C THR A 52 5.72 3.74 6.70
N ALA A 53 6.72 3.68 5.82
CA ALA A 53 7.43 2.42 5.56
C ALA A 53 8.05 1.84 6.84
N ALA A 54 8.67 2.67 7.68
CA ALA A 54 9.24 2.24 8.97
C ALA A 54 8.18 1.65 9.90
N ALA A 55 7.06 2.37 10.12
CA ALA A 55 5.97 1.89 10.96
C ALA A 55 5.33 0.59 10.42
N THR A 56 5.30 0.42 9.09
CA THR A 56 4.84 -0.83 8.47
C THR A 56 5.74 -2.01 8.85
N ARG A 57 7.05 -1.84 8.80
CA ARG A 57 8.01 -2.87 9.23
C ARG A 57 7.85 -3.18 10.72
N GLU A 58 7.79 -2.14 11.55
CA GLU A 58 7.61 -2.26 13.01
C GLU A 58 6.30 -2.97 13.40
N ALA A 59 5.27 -2.90 12.57
CA ALA A 59 4.02 -3.61 12.79
C ALA A 59 4.07 -5.07 12.33
N ILE A 60 4.89 -5.41 11.32
CA ILE A 60 4.93 -6.75 10.72
C ILE A 60 5.94 -7.66 11.44
N GLU A 61 7.15 -7.19 11.70
CA GLU A 61 8.22 -8.04 12.25
C GLU A 61 7.88 -8.62 13.64
N PRO A 62 7.28 -7.85 14.60
CA PRO A 62 6.88 -8.40 15.89
C PRO A 62 5.76 -9.45 15.81
N ALA A 63 4.99 -9.47 14.71
CA ALA A 63 3.98 -10.51 14.47
C ALA A 63 4.59 -11.88 14.09
N GLY A 64 5.92 -12.03 14.11
CA GLY A 64 6.63 -13.26 13.84
C GLY A 64 7.07 -13.42 12.39
N PHE A 65 7.40 -12.32 11.75
CA PHE A 65 7.92 -12.29 10.38
C PHE A 65 9.36 -11.82 10.31
N ARG A 66 10.11 -12.35 9.35
CA ARG A 66 11.44 -11.89 8.96
C ARG A 66 11.37 -11.24 7.57
N THR A 67 11.88 -10.04 7.43
CA THR A 67 11.95 -9.34 6.13
C THR A 67 12.95 -10.06 5.20
N LEU A 68 12.50 -10.43 3.99
CA LEU A 68 13.32 -10.98 2.92
C LEU A 68 13.62 -9.95 1.82
N VAL A 69 12.60 -9.17 1.43
CA VAL A 69 12.70 -8.12 0.43
C VAL A 69 12.07 -6.86 1.00
N TRP A 70 12.70 -5.74 0.73
CA TRP A 70 12.23 -4.42 1.10
C TRP A 70 12.62 -3.43 0.01
N GLN A 71 11.66 -2.96 -0.74
CA GLN A 71 11.92 -2.15 -1.93
C GLN A 71 11.00 -0.94 -1.96
N ASP A 72 11.59 0.23 -2.15
CA ASP A 72 10.87 1.47 -2.44
C ASP A 72 10.64 1.56 -3.95
N ASP A 73 9.38 1.44 -4.37
CA ASP A 73 8.95 1.53 -5.77
C ASP A 73 8.34 2.90 -6.09
N THR A 74 8.58 3.92 -5.28
CA THR A 74 7.99 5.25 -5.43
C THR A 74 8.39 5.90 -6.75
N GLU A 75 9.67 5.89 -7.11
CA GLU A 75 10.13 6.51 -8.36
C GLU A 75 9.65 5.76 -9.61
N PRO A 76 9.69 4.42 -9.69
CA PRO A 76 9.01 3.69 -10.75
C PRO A 76 7.52 4.01 -10.87
N ALA A 77 6.81 4.14 -9.75
CA ALA A 77 5.39 4.49 -9.74
C ALA A 77 5.14 5.91 -10.27
N LYS A 78 5.97 6.88 -9.91
CA LYS A 78 5.90 8.25 -10.46
C LYS A 78 6.12 8.26 -11.98
N ALA A 79 7.13 7.52 -12.45
CA ALA A 79 7.39 7.39 -13.88
C ALA A 79 6.20 6.80 -14.63
N TRP A 80 5.58 5.76 -14.06
CA TRP A 80 4.37 5.16 -14.62
C TRP A 80 3.19 6.16 -14.65
N VAL A 81 2.96 6.93 -13.58
CA VAL A 81 1.92 7.97 -13.53
C VAL A 81 2.16 9.04 -14.61
N ALA A 82 3.40 9.48 -14.79
CA ALA A 82 3.75 10.45 -15.83
C ALA A 82 3.47 9.90 -17.25
N GLN A 83 3.82 8.65 -17.49
CA GLN A 83 3.56 7.95 -18.75
C GLN A 83 2.06 7.81 -19.02
N MET A 84 1.27 7.41 -18.03
CA MET A 84 -0.18 7.29 -18.16
C MET A 84 -0.85 8.63 -18.46
N ARG A 85 -0.39 9.71 -17.83
CA ARG A 85 -0.90 11.07 -18.12
C ARG A 85 -0.58 11.50 -19.56
N ALA A 86 0.60 11.18 -20.04
CA ALA A 86 1.00 11.50 -21.43
C ALA A 86 0.22 10.68 -22.49
N ALA A 87 -0.15 9.44 -22.15
CA ALA A 87 -0.92 8.56 -23.03
C ALA A 87 -2.40 8.96 -23.16
N GLY A 88 -2.90 9.84 -22.28
CA GLY A 88 -4.30 10.27 -22.25
C GLY A 88 -5.25 9.27 -21.56
N PRO A 89 -6.57 9.47 -21.68
CA PRO A 89 -7.54 8.64 -20.98
C PRO A 89 -7.45 7.17 -21.40
N PRO A 90 -7.55 6.23 -20.44
CA PRO A 90 -7.47 4.80 -20.73
C PRO A 90 -8.65 4.35 -21.61
N PRO A 91 -8.45 3.29 -22.43
CA PRO A 91 -9.56 2.76 -23.24
C PRO A 91 -10.70 2.24 -22.36
N SER A 92 -11.91 2.32 -22.87
CA SER A 92 -13.09 1.75 -22.21
C SER A 92 -13.27 0.26 -22.63
N PRO A 93 -13.69 -0.65 -21.72
CA PRO A 93 -13.98 -0.42 -20.30
C PRO A 93 -12.70 -0.37 -19.44
N ASN A 94 -12.74 0.40 -18.37
CA ASN A 94 -11.66 0.52 -17.39
C ASN A 94 -12.24 0.45 -15.96
N LEU A 95 -11.39 0.57 -14.94
CA LEU A 95 -11.81 0.49 -13.53
C LEU A 95 -12.88 1.52 -13.14
N GLY A 96 -13.05 2.59 -13.88
CA GLY A 96 -14.12 3.58 -13.68
C GLY A 96 -15.52 2.98 -13.78
N VAL A 97 -15.71 1.89 -14.54
CA VAL A 97 -16.98 1.15 -14.59
C VAL A 97 -17.38 0.59 -13.23
N VAL A 98 -16.40 0.13 -12.44
CA VAL A 98 -16.63 -0.44 -11.11
C VAL A 98 -16.57 0.63 -10.01
N MET A 99 -15.65 1.57 -10.11
CA MET A 99 -15.41 2.59 -9.08
C MET A 99 -16.35 3.80 -9.18
N GLY A 100 -17.09 3.91 -10.30
CA GLY A 100 -18.09 4.95 -10.49
C GLY A 100 -17.54 6.30 -11.00
N PRO A 101 -18.38 7.35 -11.00
CA PRO A 101 -18.09 8.64 -11.67
C PRO A 101 -16.90 9.39 -11.05
N ASP A 102 -16.57 9.13 -9.79
CA ASP A 102 -15.46 9.78 -9.10
C ASP A 102 -14.08 9.19 -9.44
N PHE A 103 -14.02 8.13 -10.25
CA PHE A 103 -12.78 7.40 -10.56
C PHE A 103 -11.63 8.32 -11.00
N ALA A 104 -11.93 9.27 -11.89
CA ALA A 104 -10.92 10.21 -12.39
C ALA A 104 -10.35 11.11 -11.27
N GLN A 105 -11.19 11.55 -10.34
CA GLN A 105 -10.76 12.35 -9.19
C GLN A 105 -9.93 11.52 -8.23
N LEU A 106 -10.38 10.30 -7.89
CA LEU A 106 -9.70 9.39 -6.96
C LEU A 106 -8.28 9.05 -7.45
N THR A 107 -8.15 8.67 -8.71
CA THR A 107 -6.86 8.32 -9.34
C THR A 107 -6.00 9.55 -9.60
N GLY A 108 -6.62 10.69 -9.95
CA GLY A 108 -5.95 11.97 -10.11
C GLY A 108 -5.28 12.43 -8.81
N ASN A 109 -5.99 12.35 -7.68
CA ASN A 109 -5.44 12.67 -6.36
C ASN A 109 -4.35 11.68 -5.94
N LEU A 110 -4.50 10.38 -6.21
CA LEU A 110 -3.44 9.39 -5.95
C LEU A 110 -2.16 9.76 -6.70
N GLY A 111 -2.28 10.02 -8.00
CA GLY A 111 -1.13 10.43 -8.81
C GLY A 111 -0.51 11.75 -8.35
N ARG A 112 -1.34 12.73 -7.94
CA ARG A 112 -0.86 13.98 -7.38
C ARG A 112 -0.08 13.77 -6.07
N ASN A 113 -0.62 12.98 -5.16
CA ASN A 113 0.04 12.66 -3.88
C ASN A 113 1.40 12.01 -4.09
N LEU A 114 1.52 11.08 -5.06
CA LEU A 114 2.80 10.46 -5.42
C LEU A 114 3.79 11.49 -5.97
N MET A 115 3.36 12.33 -6.92
CA MET A 115 4.22 13.35 -7.55
C MET A 115 4.70 14.42 -6.56
N GLU A 116 3.85 14.79 -5.58
CA GLU A 116 4.20 15.76 -4.53
C GLU A 116 5.02 15.13 -3.37
N GLY A 117 5.28 13.82 -3.40
CA GLY A 117 6.02 13.13 -2.35
C GLY A 117 5.27 13.01 -1.02
N ARG A 118 3.93 13.01 -1.05
CA ARG A 118 3.09 12.76 0.13
C ARG A 118 2.90 11.28 0.38
N LEU A 119 2.88 10.51 -0.69
CA LEU A 119 2.74 9.06 -0.71
C LEU A 119 3.91 8.42 -1.44
N GLY A 120 4.25 7.22 -1.02
CA GLY A 120 5.20 6.33 -1.66
C GLY A 120 4.60 4.94 -1.87
N ILE A 121 5.34 4.10 -2.59
CA ILE A 121 4.99 2.71 -2.85
C ILE A 121 6.05 1.81 -2.23
N LEU A 122 5.60 0.85 -1.44
CA LEU A 122 6.43 -0.15 -0.78
C LEU A 122 6.09 -1.54 -1.32
N THR A 123 7.09 -2.23 -1.86
CA THR A 123 7.04 -3.68 -2.09
C THR A 123 7.88 -4.38 -1.04
N ALA A 124 7.29 -5.35 -0.36
CA ALA A 124 8.04 -6.13 0.63
C ALA A 124 7.63 -7.60 0.61
N VAL A 125 8.58 -8.49 0.94
CA VAL A 125 8.36 -9.91 1.14
C VAL A 125 8.89 -10.30 2.50
N PHE A 126 8.07 -11.03 3.23
CA PHE A 126 8.37 -11.53 4.56
C PHE A 126 8.25 -13.04 4.61
N GLU A 127 8.99 -13.66 5.50
CA GLU A 127 8.90 -15.08 5.80
C GLU A 127 8.41 -15.27 7.23
N ALA A 128 7.44 -16.16 7.39
CA ALA A 128 6.97 -16.57 8.71
C ALA A 128 8.09 -17.28 9.45
N ALA A 129 8.56 -16.71 10.58
CA ALA A 129 9.60 -17.30 11.39
C ALA A 129 9.21 -18.73 11.84
N PRO A 130 10.18 -19.64 12.01
CA PRO A 130 9.92 -20.93 12.62
C PRO A 130 9.20 -20.74 13.95
N THR A 131 8.16 -21.50 14.19
CA THR A 131 7.59 -21.58 15.54
C THR A 131 8.63 -22.27 16.40
N ASN A 132 9.22 -21.59 17.39
CA ASN A 132 10.04 -22.26 18.37
C ASN A 132 9.16 -23.31 19.04
N ALA A 133 9.32 -24.57 18.66
CA ALA A 133 8.77 -25.67 19.41
C ALA A 133 9.42 -25.62 20.80
N ARG A 134 8.62 -25.28 21.81
CA ARG A 134 9.02 -25.48 23.22
C ARG A 134 8.96 -26.96 23.55
#